data_9c52b69d8b02b38985f94c3fc911da10
#
_entry.id   9c52b69d8b02b38985f94c3fc911da10
#
_cell.length_a   1.000
_cell.length_b   1.000
_cell.length_c   1.000
_cell.angle_alpha   90.00
_cell.angle_beta   90.00
_cell.angle_gamma   90.00
#
_symmetry.space_group_name_H-M   'P 1'
#
loop_
_entity.id
_entity.type
_entity.pdbx_description
1 polymer ?
#
loop_
_entity_poly.entity_id
_entity_poly.type
_entity_poly.pdbx_seq_one_letter_code
_entity_poly.pdbx_strand_id
1 'polypeptide(L)'
;TGRFDAIRSPKGYTAIVDYAHTPDALVNVLNAIHGVLEGKGKVITVVGAGGNRDKGKRPIMAKESARLSDRVIITSDNPRFEEPQDIINDMLAGLDKDDMQKTISITDRREAIKTACMLAQPGDVILVAGKGHENYQEIKGVKHHFDDKEILNEIMC
;
A
#
# COMPACT_ATOMS: atom_id res chain seq x y z
N THR A 1 -13.32 10.54 -4.74
CA THR A 1 -13.54 9.68 -3.58
C THR A 1 -12.82 8.35 -3.77
N GLY A 2 -11.93 7.98 -2.87
CA GLY A 2 -11.13 6.77 -3.00
C GLY A 2 -10.00 6.90 -4.01
N ARG A 3 -9.78 8.10 -4.56
CA ARG A 3 -8.70 8.37 -5.50
C ARG A 3 -7.93 9.60 -5.03
N PHE A 4 -6.63 9.41 -4.81
CA PHE A 4 -5.72 10.45 -4.36
C PHE A 4 -6.28 11.25 -3.18
N ASP A 5 -6.82 10.54 -2.20
CA ASP A 5 -7.50 11.12 -1.05
C ASP A 5 -6.47 11.36 0.05
N ALA A 6 -6.10 12.61 0.27
CA ALA A 6 -4.99 12.98 1.14
C ALA A 6 -5.44 13.32 2.55
N ILE A 7 -4.70 12.82 3.55
CA ILE A 7 -4.90 13.10 4.97
C ILE A 7 -3.56 13.60 5.52
N ARG A 8 -3.57 14.77 6.14
CA ARG A 8 -2.34 15.34 6.70
C ARG A 8 -2.22 15.00 8.18
N SER A 9 -1.06 14.50 8.57
CA SER A 9 -0.74 14.21 9.96
C SER A 9 -0.30 15.48 10.69
N PRO A 10 -0.68 15.65 11.98
CA PRO A 10 -0.09 16.69 12.81
C PRO A 10 1.44 16.60 12.92
N LYS A 11 2.02 15.43 12.63
CA LYS A 11 3.47 15.21 12.63
C LYS A 11 4.16 15.65 11.35
N GLY A 12 3.42 16.15 10.37
CA GLY A 12 3.98 16.75 9.16
C GLY A 12 4.12 15.84 7.96
N TYR A 13 3.72 14.57 8.04
CA TYR A 13 3.65 13.71 6.86
C TYR A 13 2.23 13.67 6.30
N THR A 14 2.08 13.18 5.08
CA THR A 14 0.78 13.06 4.42
C THR A 14 0.54 11.61 4.05
N ALA A 15 -0.67 11.11 4.28
CA ALA A 15 -1.09 9.80 3.81
C ALA A 15 -2.10 9.97 2.68
N ILE A 16 -1.91 9.21 1.61
CA ILE A 16 -2.79 9.21 0.44
C ILE A 16 -3.42 7.84 0.32
N VAL A 17 -4.75 7.82 0.23
CA VAL A 17 -5.53 6.61 -0.04
C VAL A 17 -5.95 6.63 -1.50
N ASP A 18 -5.67 5.56 -2.24
CA ASP A 18 -6.02 5.49 -3.65
C ASP A 18 -6.47 4.07 -4.03
N TYR A 19 -7.37 4.00 -5.00
CA TYR A 19 -7.93 2.73 -5.48
C TYR A 19 -6.99 1.98 -6.44
N ALA A 20 -5.78 2.47 -6.67
CA ALA A 20 -4.81 1.86 -7.58
C ALA A 20 -4.56 0.39 -7.21
N HIS A 21 -5.03 -0.53 -8.04
CA HIS A 21 -4.92 -1.97 -7.82
C HIS A 21 -4.36 -2.70 -9.04
N THR A 22 -3.79 -1.96 -9.99
CA THR A 22 -3.10 -2.50 -11.16
C THR A 22 -1.71 -1.89 -11.24
N PRO A 23 -0.75 -2.54 -11.92
CA PRO A 23 0.59 -1.96 -12.06
C PRO A 23 0.58 -0.57 -12.68
N ASP A 24 -0.19 -0.35 -13.75
CA ASP A 24 -0.25 0.95 -14.41
C ASP A 24 -0.83 2.03 -13.51
N ALA A 25 -1.89 1.70 -12.77
CA ALA A 25 -2.50 2.64 -11.83
C ALA A 25 -1.54 3.01 -10.70
N LEU A 26 -0.76 2.05 -10.19
CA LEU A 26 0.27 2.31 -9.19
C LEU A 26 1.34 3.26 -9.72
N VAL A 27 1.82 3.03 -10.93
CA VAL A 27 2.83 3.91 -11.55
C VAL A 27 2.27 5.33 -11.68
N ASN A 28 1.03 5.47 -12.13
CA ASN A 28 0.41 6.78 -12.31
C ASN A 28 0.30 7.55 -10.99
N VAL A 29 -0.18 6.91 -9.92
CA VAL A 29 -0.34 7.59 -8.64
C VAL A 29 1.02 7.90 -8.01
N LEU A 30 1.99 7.00 -8.12
CA LEU A 30 3.33 7.25 -7.59
C LEU A 30 4.04 8.38 -8.33
N ASN A 31 3.91 8.45 -9.65
CA ASN A 31 4.46 9.57 -10.41
C ASN A 31 3.80 10.89 -10.01
N ALA A 32 2.49 10.91 -9.76
CA ALA A 32 1.80 12.09 -9.28
C ALA A 32 2.33 12.53 -7.90
N ILE A 33 2.59 11.59 -7.01
CA ILE A 33 3.17 11.87 -5.69
C ILE A 33 4.56 12.49 -5.84
N HIS A 34 5.41 11.92 -6.69
CA HIS A 34 6.74 12.46 -6.94
C HIS A 34 6.71 13.86 -7.53
N GLY A 35 5.74 14.14 -8.39
CA GLY A 35 5.53 15.48 -8.94
C GLY A 35 5.25 16.52 -7.85
N VAL A 36 4.50 16.14 -6.83
CA VAL A 36 4.18 17.02 -5.69
C VAL A 36 5.38 17.16 -4.74
N LEU A 37 6.10 16.08 -4.47
CA LEU A 37 7.24 16.08 -3.55
C LEU A 37 8.45 16.83 -4.08
N GLU A 38 8.66 16.81 -5.39
CA GLU A 38 9.83 17.44 -6.03
C GLU A 38 11.16 17.07 -5.34
N GLY A 39 11.29 15.81 -4.94
CA GLY A 39 12.49 15.29 -4.29
C GLY A 39 12.65 15.66 -2.81
N LYS A 40 11.64 16.27 -2.19
CA LYS A 40 11.74 16.82 -0.81
C LYS A 40 11.15 15.91 0.25
N GLY A 41 11.11 14.65 0.07
CA GLY A 41 10.59 13.70 1.05
C GLY A 41 10.68 12.30 0.52
N LYS A 42 10.31 11.34 1.37
CA LYS A 42 10.33 9.92 1.04
C LYS A 42 8.92 9.43 0.75
N VAL A 43 8.83 8.39 -0.08
CA VAL A 43 7.56 7.72 -0.38
C VAL A 43 7.57 6.34 0.26
N ILE A 44 6.56 6.07 1.08
CA ILE A 44 6.33 4.77 1.70
C ILE A 44 5.03 4.22 1.11
N THR A 45 5.10 3.07 0.43
CA THR A 45 3.94 2.47 -0.21
C THR A 45 3.49 1.23 0.54
N VAL A 46 2.21 1.19 0.93
CA VAL A 46 1.54 0.03 1.51
C VAL A 46 0.68 -0.56 0.41
N VAL A 47 0.96 -1.79 0.00
CA VAL A 47 0.32 -2.41 -1.16
C VAL A 47 0.08 -3.89 -0.93
N GLY A 48 -1.09 -4.36 -1.39
CA GLY A 48 -1.43 -5.77 -1.43
C GLY A 48 -2.04 -6.12 -2.78
N ALA A 49 -2.35 -7.38 -2.98
CA ALA A 49 -3.02 -7.86 -4.18
C ALA A 49 -4.23 -8.71 -3.80
N GLY A 50 -5.25 -8.71 -4.66
CA GLY A 50 -6.46 -9.49 -4.42
C GLY A 50 -6.27 -10.98 -4.63
N GLY A 51 -6.95 -11.77 -3.80
CA GLY A 51 -7.10 -13.19 -4.00
C GLY A 51 -8.09 -13.48 -5.11
N ASN A 52 -7.98 -14.66 -5.73
CA ASN A 52 -8.85 -15.10 -6.81
C ASN A 52 -8.87 -14.10 -7.98
N ARG A 53 -7.71 -13.52 -8.28
CA ARG A 53 -7.48 -12.55 -9.35
C ARG A 53 -6.21 -12.95 -10.10
N ASP A 54 -5.86 -12.16 -11.11
CA ASP A 54 -4.70 -12.40 -11.96
C ASP A 54 -3.39 -12.44 -11.15
N LYS A 55 -2.84 -13.64 -10.96
CA LYS A 55 -1.60 -13.85 -10.21
C LYS A 55 -0.39 -13.26 -10.92
N GLY A 56 -0.44 -13.15 -12.25
CA GLY A 56 0.66 -12.58 -13.03
C GLY A 56 0.96 -11.13 -12.72
N LYS A 57 -0.04 -10.39 -12.25
CA LYS A 57 0.14 -8.98 -11.86
C LYS A 57 0.82 -8.80 -10.51
N ARG A 58 0.80 -9.83 -9.65
CA ARG A 58 1.32 -9.71 -8.27
C ARG A 58 2.79 -9.31 -8.22
N PRO A 59 3.71 -10.04 -8.90
CA PRO A 59 5.12 -9.64 -8.89
C PRO A 59 5.37 -8.29 -9.55
N ILE A 60 4.60 -7.93 -10.57
CA ILE A 60 4.75 -6.65 -11.28
C ILE A 60 4.34 -5.50 -10.37
N MET A 61 3.25 -5.65 -9.61
CA MET A 61 2.82 -4.63 -8.64
C MET A 61 3.88 -4.37 -7.59
N ALA A 62 4.49 -5.42 -7.06
CA ALA A 62 5.56 -5.27 -6.08
C ALA A 62 6.78 -4.58 -6.71
N LYS A 63 7.17 -4.98 -7.91
CA LYS A 63 8.33 -4.39 -8.60
C LYS A 63 8.14 -2.91 -8.87
N GLU A 64 6.97 -2.51 -9.36
CA GLU A 64 6.70 -1.11 -9.65
C GLU A 64 6.61 -0.27 -8.35
N SER A 65 6.06 -0.85 -7.29
CA SER A 65 6.05 -0.19 -5.99
C SER A 65 7.47 0.07 -5.49
N ALA A 66 8.35 -0.93 -5.58
CA ALA A 66 9.73 -0.81 -5.15
C ALA A 66 10.51 0.19 -6.01
N ARG A 67 10.28 0.16 -7.33
CA ARG A 67 10.96 1.08 -8.26
C ARG A 67 10.68 2.54 -7.95
N LEU A 68 9.46 2.85 -7.53
CA LEU A 68 8.99 4.23 -7.36
C LEU A 68 8.81 4.65 -5.90
N SER A 69 9.23 3.82 -4.96
CA SER A 69 9.11 4.11 -3.53
C SER A 69 10.45 3.99 -2.82
N ASP A 70 10.61 4.71 -1.73
CA ASP A 70 11.78 4.59 -0.86
C ASP A 70 11.65 3.42 0.10
N ARG A 71 10.42 3.09 0.50
CA ARG A 71 10.10 1.93 1.32
C ARG A 71 8.80 1.30 0.83
N VAL A 72 8.71 -0.02 0.92
CA VAL A 72 7.51 -0.76 0.53
C VAL A 72 7.11 -1.69 1.67
N ILE A 73 5.83 -1.70 1.99
CA ILE A 73 5.24 -2.66 2.91
C ILE A 73 4.23 -3.48 2.13
N ILE A 74 4.55 -4.75 1.89
CA ILE A 74 3.66 -5.68 1.22
C ILE A 74 2.70 -6.25 2.27
N THR A 75 1.41 -6.18 2.01
CA THR A 75 0.38 -6.61 2.96
C THR A 75 -0.79 -7.26 2.23
N SER A 76 -1.87 -7.50 2.96
CA SER A 76 -3.09 -8.08 2.40
C SER A 76 -4.01 -6.99 1.86
N ASP A 77 -4.69 -7.31 0.75
CA ASP A 77 -5.84 -6.56 0.25
C ASP A 77 -7.08 -7.39 0.62
N ASN A 78 -7.72 -8.02 -0.35
CA ASN A 78 -8.81 -8.96 -0.14
C ASN A 78 -8.30 -10.38 -0.47
N PRO A 79 -7.85 -11.17 0.52
CA PRO A 79 -7.30 -12.51 0.23
C PRO A 79 -8.34 -13.47 -0.33
N ARG A 80 -9.60 -13.24 -0.05
CA ARG A 80 -10.72 -14.10 -0.46
C ARG A 80 -10.48 -15.54 -0.01
N PHE A 81 -10.41 -16.49 -0.92
CA PHE A 81 -10.21 -17.91 -0.58
C PHE A 81 -8.76 -18.36 -0.63
N GLU A 82 -7.83 -17.44 -0.93
CA GLU A 82 -6.40 -17.76 -0.93
C GLU A 82 -5.78 -17.49 0.43
N GLU A 83 -4.69 -18.19 0.73
CA GLU A 83 -3.91 -17.92 1.93
C GLU A 83 -3.18 -16.57 1.76
N PRO A 84 -3.35 -15.60 2.68
CA PRO A 84 -2.72 -14.29 2.54
C PRO A 84 -1.21 -14.35 2.31
N GLN A 85 -0.52 -15.26 2.98
CA GLN A 85 0.94 -15.37 2.84
C GLN A 85 1.35 -15.82 1.45
N ASP A 86 0.53 -16.66 0.77
CA ASP A 86 0.81 -17.09 -0.59
C ASP A 86 0.75 -15.92 -1.57
N ILE A 87 -0.23 -15.03 -1.38
CA ILE A 87 -0.33 -13.82 -2.20
C ILE A 87 0.89 -12.94 -2.00
N ILE A 88 1.29 -12.73 -0.74
CA ILE A 88 2.47 -11.94 -0.40
C ILE A 88 3.72 -12.55 -1.02
N ASN A 89 3.88 -13.88 -0.96
CA ASN A 89 5.03 -14.56 -1.55
C ASN A 89 5.08 -14.36 -3.07
N ASP A 90 3.93 -14.39 -3.75
CA ASP A 90 3.87 -14.11 -5.20
C ASP A 90 4.34 -12.69 -5.52
N MET A 91 3.98 -11.72 -4.67
CA MET A 91 4.42 -10.35 -4.84
C MET A 91 5.93 -10.22 -4.62
N LEU A 92 6.45 -10.81 -3.54
CA LEU A 92 7.87 -10.77 -3.21
C LEU A 92 8.74 -11.40 -4.30
N ALA A 93 8.21 -12.39 -5.03
CA ALA A 93 8.91 -13.03 -6.13
C ALA A 93 9.30 -12.07 -7.27
N GLY A 94 8.67 -10.92 -7.36
CA GLY A 94 8.99 -9.88 -8.35
C GLY A 94 10.14 -8.98 -7.95
N LEU A 95 10.67 -9.11 -6.73
CA LEU A 95 11.66 -8.19 -6.18
C LEU A 95 13.07 -8.79 -6.29
N ASP A 96 14.03 -7.95 -6.68
CA ASP A 96 15.44 -8.32 -6.65
C ASP A 96 16.04 -8.03 -5.26
N LYS A 97 17.34 -8.27 -5.11
CA LYS A 97 18.04 -8.10 -3.85
C LYS A 97 17.99 -6.66 -3.34
N ASP A 98 18.14 -5.69 -4.24
CA ASP A 98 18.10 -4.27 -3.86
C ASP A 98 16.70 -3.85 -3.45
N ASP A 99 15.68 -4.32 -4.17
CA ASP A 99 14.28 -4.07 -3.83
C ASP A 99 13.94 -4.62 -2.44
N MET A 100 14.44 -5.82 -2.11
CA MET A 100 14.19 -6.46 -0.83
C MET A 100 14.78 -5.68 0.34
N GLN A 101 15.86 -4.92 0.13
CA GLN A 101 16.47 -4.12 1.19
C GLN A 101 15.55 -3.00 1.69
N LYS A 102 14.62 -2.53 0.86
CA LYS A 102 13.68 -1.47 1.24
C LYS A 102 12.25 -1.98 1.44
N THR A 103 12.07 -3.30 1.46
CA THR A 103 10.76 -3.93 1.52
C THR A 103 10.61 -4.79 2.75
N ILE A 104 9.48 -4.67 3.43
CA ILE A 104 9.06 -5.60 4.48
C ILE A 104 7.67 -6.11 4.12
N SER A 105 7.28 -7.24 4.70
CA SER A 105 5.94 -7.78 4.55
C SER A 105 5.27 -7.92 5.90
N ILE A 106 4.03 -7.47 6.00
CA ILE A 106 3.21 -7.54 7.21
C ILE A 106 1.82 -7.98 6.76
N THR A 107 1.44 -9.20 7.12
CA THR A 107 0.19 -9.80 6.63
C THR A 107 -1.04 -9.01 7.09
N ASP A 108 -1.06 -8.57 8.32
CA ASP A 108 -2.16 -7.77 8.88
C ASP A 108 -2.08 -6.35 8.32
N ARG A 109 -3.11 -5.96 7.55
CA ARG A 109 -3.11 -4.66 6.88
C ARG A 109 -3.14 -3.48 7.86
N ARG A 110 -3.85 -3.61 8.98
CA ARG A 110 -3.88 -2.56 10.00
C ARG A 110 -2.47 -2.32 10.57
N GLU A 111 -1.76 -3.41 10.89
CA GLU A 111 -0.39 -3.31 11.38
C GLU A 111 0.56 -2.76 10.32
N ALA A 112 0.33 -3.09 9.04
CA ALA A 112 1.12 -2.54 7.94
C ALA A 112 0.95 -1.01 7.84
N ILE A 113 -0.27 -0.53 7.91
CA ILE A 113 -0.58 0.91 7.88
C ILE A 113 0.04 1.61 9.10
N LYS A 114 -0.10 1.02 10.28
CA LYS A 114 0.49 1.55 11.52
C LYS A 114 2.01 1.66 11.40
N THR A 115 2.66 0.64 10.86
CA THR A 115 4.11 0.63 10.66
C THR A 115 4.54 1.74 9.70
N ALA A 116 3.82 1.95 8.60
CA ALA A 116 4.11 3.04 7.67
C ALA A 116 4.05 4.39 8.39
N CYS A 117 3.02 4.60 9.21
CA CYS A 117 2.88 5.84 9.98
C CYS A 117 4.02 6.03 10.99
N MET A 118 4.52 4.95 11.58
CA MET A 118 5.65 5.01 12.51
C MET A 118 6.97 5.33 11.81
N LEU A 119 7.13 4.90 10.57
CA LEU A 119 8.35 5.13 9.79
C LEU A 119 8.39 6.52 9.16
N ALA A 120 7.24 7.13 8.94
CA ALA A 120 7.16 8.41 8.22
C ALA A 120 7.76 9.55 9.03
N GLN A 121 8.52 10.39 8.35
CA GLN A 121 9.11 11.61 8.89
C GLN A 121 8.36 12.82 8.32
N PRO A 122 8.50 14.02 8.94
CA PRO A 122 7.88 15.22 8.37
C PRO A 122 8.30 15.42 6.91
N GLY A 123 7.32 15.69 6.04
CA GLY A 123 7.54 15.85 4.61
C GLY A 123 7.38 14.57 3.80
N ASP A 124 7.32 13.42 4.45
CA ASP A 124 7.12 12.14 3.75
C ASP A 124 5.68 11.97 3.29
N VAL A 125 5.48 11.08 2.31
CA VAL A 125 4.16 10.68 1.85
C VAL A 125 4.03 9.17 1.98
N ILE A 126 2.92 8.75 2.58
CA ILE A 126 2.50 7.34 2.62
C ILE A 126 1.43 7.15 1.55
N LEU A 127 1.59 6.16 0.68
CA LEU A 127 0.54 5.72 -0.23
C LEU A 127 -0.03 4.42 0.30
N VAL A 128 -1.33 4.40 0.58
CA VAL A 128 -2.06 3.18 0.89
C VAL A 128 -2.90 2.82 -0.34
N ALA A 129 -2.44 1.83 -1.08
CA ALA A 129 -2.96 1.53 -2.41
C ALA A 129 -3.86 0.29 -2.42
N GLY A 130 -4.84 0.32 -3.31
CA GLY A 130 -5.63 -0.84 -3.71
C GLY A 130 -7.10 -0.79 -3.34
N LYS A 131 -7.44 -0.35 -2.15
CA LYS A 131 -8.81 -0.38 -1.66
C LYS A 131 -9.58 0.93 -1.87
N GLY A 132 -8.88 2.06 -1.87
CA GLY A 132 -9.53 3.36 -1.98
C GLY A 132 -10.60 3.54 -0.91
N HIS A 133 -11.85 3.72 -1.34
CA HIS A 133 -12.99 3.92 -0.44
C HIS A 133 -13.68 2.62 0.00
N GLU A 134 -13.16 1.44 -0.38
CA GLU A 134 -13.73 0.18 0.11
C GLU A 134 -13.67 0.14 1.63
N ASN A 135 -14.77 -0.28 2.25
CA ASN A 135 -14.90 -0.34 3.71
C ASN A 135 -14.92 -1.76 4.25
N TYR A 136 -14.38 -2.70 3.49
CA TYR A 136 -14.34 -4.11 3.88
C TYR A 136 -13.05 -4.78 3.45
N GLN A 137 -12.73 -5.89 4.11
CA GLN A 137 -11.72 -6.85 3.69
C GLN A 137 -12.39 -8.20 3.55
N GLU A 138 -12.30 -8.81 2.38
CA GLU A 138 -12.94 -10.08 2.10
C GLU A 138 -11.99 -11.24 2.37
N ILE A 139 -12.36 -12.09 3.34
CA ILE A 139 -11.56 -13.23 3.78
C ILE A 139 -12.49 -14.45 3.82
N LYS A 140 -12.18 -15.48 3.04
CA LYS A 140 -12.95 -16.74 2.98
C LYS A 140 -14.45 -16.51 2.77
N GLY A 141 -14.79 -15.59 1.87
CA GLY A 141 -16.16 -15.28 1.51
C GLY A 141 -16.89 -14.36 2.48
N VAL A 142 -16.23 -13.90 3.55
CA VAL A 142 -16.82 -13.00 4.54
C VAL A 142 -16.21 -11.62 4.40
N LYS A 143 -17.04 -10.59 4.35
CA LYS A 143 -16.59 -9.20 4.33
C LYS A 143 -16.53 -8.67 5.75
N HIS A 144 -15.32 -8.39 6.21
CA HIS A 144 -15.06 -7.78 7.51
C HIS A 144 -14.95 -6.27 7.34
N HIS A 145 -15.43 -5.50 8.30
CA HIS A 145 -15.26 -4.05 8.24
C HIS A 145 -13.77 -3.71 8.23
N PHE A 146 -13.35 -2.96 7.22
CA PHE A 146 -11.97 -2.51 7.09
C PHE A 146 -11.92 -1.31 6.15
N ASP A 147 -11.54 -0.16 6.67
CA ASP A 147 -11.51 1.09 5.93
C ASP A 147 -10.16 1.76 6.13
N ASP A 148 -9.36 1.84 5.08
CA ASP A 148 -8.00 2.39 5.13
C ASP A 148 -8.00 3.81 5.68
N LYS A 149 -8.92 4.65 5.23
CA LYS A 149 -9.00 6.03 5.66
C LYS A 149 -9.37 6.16 7.14
N GLU A 150 -10.29 5.33 7.61
CA GLU A 150 -10.69 5.28 9.02
C GLU A 150 -9.52 4.91 9.91
N ILE A 151 -8.75 3.88 9.50
CA ILE A 151 -7.57 3.43 10.23
C ILE A 151 -6.51 4.53 10.29
N LEU A 152 -6.25 5.19 9.16
CA LEU A 152 -5.31 6.30 9.12
C LEU A 152 -5.73 7.43 10.06
N ASN A 153 -7.00 7.78 10.07
CA ASN A 153 -7.52 8.82 10.97
C ASN A 153 -7.33 8.43 12.44
N GLU A 154 -7.56 7.17 12.79
CA GLU A 154 -7.34 6.68 14.16
C GLU A 154 -5.87 6.78 14.57
N ILE A 155 -4.95 6.42 13.68
CA ILE A 155 -3.52 6.36 13.97
C ILE A 155 -2.89 7.75 13.96
N MET A 156 -3.30 8.60 13.01
CA MET A 156 -2.69 9.91 12.78
C MET A 156 -3.19 11.00 13.73
N CYS A 157 -4.31 10.77 14.38
CA CYS A 157 -4.91 11.79 15.27
C CYS A 157 -4.65 11.54 16.75
#